data_ee4ee491fbadf68758da3b930beb633e
#
_entry.id   ee4ee491fbadf68758da3b930beb633e
#
_cell.length_a   1.000
_cell.length_b   1.000
_cell.length_c   1.000
_cell.angle_alpha   90.00
_cell.angle_beta   90.00
_cell.angle_gamma   90.00
#
_symmetry.space_group_name_H-M   'P 1'
#
loop_
_entity.id
_entity.type
_entity.pdbx_description
1 polymer ?
#
loop_
_entity_poly.entity_id
_entity_poly.type
_entity_poly.pdbx_seq_one_letter_code
_entity_poly.pdbx_strand_id
1 'polypeptide(L)'
;ADIVKDETRRHNPVLQHEAAEQVANRVVATLERSQASLANLAATVDGEYDAAVAEGFALRSGRDTIHAEMRAFIKETAKKEDGLNEIRRIIAKDHEAAAVVVNSPAWLMGLADDAHSSMIGEALRHHLPKAIESLVQGQELAKLAAKYPAVIAGVRRSFYTTAIADRSRTRVEV
;
A
#
# COMPACT_ATOMS: atom_id res chain seq x y z
N ALA A 1 18.31 18.38 -25.47
CA ALA A 1 19.10 19.52 -25.97
C ALA A 1 19.63 19.28 -27.36
N ASP A 2 19.96 18.04 -27.74
CA ASP A 2 20.58 17.71 -29.06
C ASP A 2 19.58 17.66 -30.23
N ILE A 3 18.29 17.43 -29.95
CA ILE A 3 17.23 17.37 -30.99
C ILE A 3 17.02 18.74 -31.66
N VAL A 4 17.31 19.84 -30.94
CA VAL A 4 17.13 21.22 -31.45
C VAL A 4 18.31 21.67 -32.33
N LYS A 5 19.45 20.99 -32.29
CA LYS A 5 20.68 21.37 -33.02
C LYS A 5 20.81 20.69 -34.40
N ASP A 6 19.99 19.69 -34.69
CA ASP A 6 20.00 19.03 -36.00
C ASP A 6 19.23 19.87 -37.03
N GLU A 7 19.93 20.55 -37.91
CA GLU A 7 19.36 21.45 -38.92
C GLU A 7 18.43 20.74 -39.90
N THR A 8 18.66 19.44 -40.18
CA THR A 8 17.80 18.64 -41.07
C THR A 8 16.42 18.40 -40.44
N ARG A 9 16.35 18.34 -39.11
CA ARG A 9 15.09 18.15 -38.35
C ARG A 9 14.35 19.46 -38.11
N ARG A 10 15.06 20.62 -38.07
CA ARG A 10 14.45 21.94 -37.84
C ARG A 10 13.42 22.33 -38.88
N HIS A 11 13.52 21.85 -40.11
CA HIS A 11 12.66 22.20 -41.20
C HIS A 11 11.57 21.14 -41.53
N ASN A 12 11.57 20.01 -40.82
CA ASN A 12 10.60 18.95 -41.03
C ASN A 12 9.80 18.65 -39.74
N PRO A 13 8.57 19.17 -39.61
CA PRO A 13 7.74 18.97 -38.40
C PRO A 13 7.47 17.49 -38.10
N VAL A 14 7.44 16.63 -39.13
CA VAL A 14 7.24 15.17 -38.97
C VAL A 14 8.41 14.54 -38.23
N LEU A 15 9.65 14.81 -38.67
CA LEU A 15 10.85 14.29 -38.03
C LEU A 15 11.04 14.81 -36.59
N GLN A 16 10.63 16.05 -36.34
CA GLN A 16 10.60 16.61 -34.97
C GLN A 16 9.63 15.85 -34.08
N HIS A 17 8.45 15.53 -34.60
CA HIS A 17 7.41 14.81 -33.89
C HIS A 17 7.81 13.37 -33.58
N GLU A 18 8.40 12.67 -34.54
CA GLU A 18 8.94 11.31 -34.36
C GLU A 18 10.05 11.28 -33.30
N ALA A 19 10.97 12.25 -33.33
CA ALA A 19 12.01 12.35 -32.34
C ALA A 19 11.44 12.65 -30.93
N ALA A 20 10.43 13.53 -30.84
CA ALA A 20 9.75 13.83 -29.58
C ALA A 20 8.97 12.62 -29.04
N GLU A 21 8.30 11.86 -29.92
CA GLU A 21 7.62 10.61 -29.56
C GLU A 21 8.60 9.57 -29.01
N GLN A 22 9.77 9.37 -29.69
CA GLN A 22 10.79 8.45 -29.22
C GLN A 22 11.32 8.82 -27.83
N VAL A 23 11.55 10.13 -27.57
CA VAL A 23 11.97 10.61 -26.25
C VAL A 23 10.86 10.40 -25.22
N ALA A 24 9.61 10.76 -25.55
CA ALA A 24 8.46 10.54 -24.68
C ALA A 24 8.32 9.05 -24.31
N ASN A 25 8.42 8.15 -25.29
CA ASN A 25 8.32 6.71 -25.06
C ASN A 25 9.42 6.19 -24.13
N ARG A 26 10.66 6.68 -24.25
CA ARG A 26 11.76 6.33 -23.32
C ARG A 26 11.49 6.81 -21.91
N VAL A 27 11.01 8.04 -21.76
CA VAL A 27 10.64 8.62 -20.45
C VAL A 27 9.50 7.81 -19.84
N VAL A 28 8.44 7.55 -20.61
CA VAL A 28 7.28 6.75 -20.18
C VAL A 28 7.71 5.36 -19.72
N ALA A 29 8.52 4.65 -20.52
CA ALA A 29 9.03 3.33 -20.16
C ALA A 29 9.86 3.33 -18.86
N THR A 30 10.56 4.43 -18.59
CA THR A 30 11.29 4.59 -17.33
C THR A 30 10.33 4.83 -16.15
N LEU A 31 9.33 5.68 -16.34
CA LEU A 31 8.30 5.94 -15.32
C LEU A 31 7.48 4.68 -15.01
N GLU A 32 7.10 3.90 -16.01
CA GLU A 32 6.36 2.63 -15.84
C GLU A 32 7.19 1.61 -15.05
N ARG A 33 8.50 1.50 -15.33
CA ARG A 33 9.41 0.65 -14.54
C ARG A 33 9.53 1.12 -13.09
N SER A 34 9.63 2.43 -12.87
CA SER A 34 9.69 3.01 -11.52
C SER A 34 8.39 2.77 -10.76
N GLN A 35 7.24 2.94 -11.42
CA GLN A 35 5.93 2.62 -10.84
C GLN A 35 5.84 1.16 -10.42
N ALA A 36 6.22 0.23 -11.30
CA ALA A 36 6.22 -1.20 -11.01
C ALA A 36 7.16 -1.54 -9.84
N SER A 37 8.34 -0.94 -9.79
CA SER A 37 9.29 -1.13 -8.70
C SER A 37 8.72 -0.65 -7.35
N LEU A 38 8.08 0.51 -7.31
CA LEU A 38 7.42 1.03 -6.10
C LEU A 38 6.25 0.16 -5.66
N ALA A 39 5.43 -0.30 -6.61
CA ALA A 39 4.31 -1.21 -6.31
C ALA A 39 4.79 -2.55 -5.75
N ASN A 40 5.84 -3.12 -6.32
CA ASN A 40 6.45 -4.36 -5.82
C ASN A 40 7.05 -4.16 -4.42
N LEU A 41 7.73 -3.04 -4.18
CA LEU A 41 8.29 -2.74 -2.87
C LEU A 41 7.18 -2.56 -1.83
N ALA A 42 6.08 -1.88 -2.17
CA ALA A 42 4.90 -1.76 -1.29
C ALA A 42 4.34 -3.15 -0.93
N ALA A 43 4.14 -4.01 -1.93
CA ALA A 43 3.64 -5.37 -1.69
C ALA A 43 4.60 -6.23 -0.83
N THR A 44 5.93 -6.05 -0.98
CA THR A 44 6.91 -6.71 -0.12
C THR A 44 6.78 -6.25 1.33
N VAL A 45 6.69 -4.95 1.55
CA VAL A 45 6.55 -4.36 2.90
C VAL A 45 5.22 -4.76 3.55
N ASP A 46 4.13 -4.81 2.78
CA ASP A 46 2.82 -5.31 3.26
C ASP A 46 2.91 -6.79 3.66
N GLY A 47 3.60 -7.64 2.87
CA GLY A 47 3.85 -9.04 3.22
C GLY A 47 4.71 -9.22 4.47
N GLU A 48 5.72 -8.38 4.67
CA GLU A 48 6.53 -8.34 5.90
C GLU A 48 5.70 -7.93 7.12
N TYR A 49 4.79 -6.97 6.96
CA TYR A 49 3.85 -6.58 8.00
C TYR A 49 2.94 -7.74 8.39
N ASP A 50 2.31 -8.39 7.42
CA ASP A 50 1.41 -9.53 7.67
C ASP A 50 2.14 -10.68 8.37
N ALA A 51 3.36 -11.00 7.94
CA ALA A 51 4.20 -12.02 8.56
C ALA A 51 4.57 -11.65 10.00
N ALA A 52 4.97 -10.40 10.25
CA ALA A 52 5.30 -9.92 11.59
C ALA A 52 4.10 -9.95 12.54
N VAL A 53 2.90 -9.62 12.06
CA VAL A 53 1.66 -9.72 12.85
C VAL A 53 1.32 -11.18 13.16
N ALA A 54 1.38 -12.05 12.16
CA ALA A 54 1.08 -13.47 12.32
C ALA A 54 2.06 -14.16 13.30
N GLU A 55 3.35 -13.86 13.21
CA GLU A 55 4.37 -14.39 14.12
C GLU A 55 4.26 -13.76 15.52
N GLY A 56 4.14 -12.43 15.56
CA GLY A 56 4.12 -11.66 16.80
C GLY A 56 2.92 -11.98 17.70
N PHE A 57 1.76 -12.24 17.12
CA PHE A 57 0.55 -12.62 17.86
C PHE A 57 0.20 -14.10 17.72
N ALA A 58 1.14 -14.98 17.39
CA ALA A 58 0.88 -16.41 17.35
C ALA A 58 0.41 -16.92 18.71
N LEU A 59 -0.74 -17.61 18.73
CA LEU A 59 -1.25 -18.21 19.94
C LEU A 59 -0.36 -19.38 20.37
N ARG A 60 -0.04 -19.45 21.66
CA ARG A 60 0.80 -20.54 22.19
C ARG A 60 0.06 -21.86 22.16
N SER A 61 0.66 -22.86 21.52
CA SER A 61 0.13 -24.23 21.46
C SER A 61 -0.07 -24.81 22.87
N GLY A 62 -1.13 -25.59 23.04
CA GLY A 62 -1.43 -26.26 24.31
C GLY A 62 -2.06 -25.35 25.37
N ARG A 63 -2.42 -24.10 25.05
CA ARG A 63 -3.09 -23.18 25.97
C ARG A 63 -4.54 -22.85 25.56
N ASP A 64 -5.17 -23.69 24.79
CA ASP A 64 -6.51 -23.45 24.24
C ASP A 64 -7.57 -23.18 25.30
N THR A 65 -7.49 -23.88 26.47
CA THR A 65 -8.38 -23.65 27.61
C THR A 65 -8.20 -22.26 28.18
N ILE A 66 -6.95 -21.81 28.36
CA ILE A 66 -6.65 -20.46 28.89
C ILE A 66 -7.11 -19.39 27.90
N HIS A 67 -6.88 -19.61 26.60
CA HIS A 67 -7.36 -18.69 25.56
C HIS A 67 -8.90 -18.61 25.54
N ALA A 68 -9.59 -19.75 25.80
CA ALA A 68 -11.05 -19.77 25.93
C ALA A 68 -11.55 -18.98 27.16
N GLU A 69 -10.87 -19.15 28.31
CA GLU A 69 -11.16 -18.40 29.52
C GLU A 69 -10.89 -16.88 29.34
N MET A 70 -9.79 -16.50 28.65
CA MET A 70 -9.52 -15.10 28.33
C MET A 70 -10.63 -14.49 27.47
N ARG A 71 -11.11 -15.22 26.44
CA ARG A 71 -12.25 -14.75 25.62
C ARG A 71 -13.51 -14.59 26.46
N ALA A 72 -13.81 -15.54 27.34
CA ALA A 72 -14.94 -15.47 28.23
C ALA A 72 -14.84 -14.27 29.20
N PHE A 73 -13.67 -14.06 29.77
CA PHE A 73 -13.39 -12.89 30.63
C PHE A 73 -13.60 -11.57 29.87
N ILE A 74 -13.05 -11.43 28.65
CA ILE A 74 -13.23 -10.26 27.80
C ILE A 74 -14.72 -10.03 27.54
N LYS A 75 -15.47 -11.07 27.18
CA LYS A 75 -16.89 -11.01 26.92
C LYS A 75 -17.70 -10.53 28.13
N GLU A 76 -17.38 -10.99 29.32
CA GLU A 76 -18.08 -10.54 30.54
C GLU A 76 -17.64 -9.13 30.93
N THR A 77 -16.37 -8.78 30.75
CA THR A 77 -15.85 -7.44 31.02
C THR A 77 -16.46 -6.41 30.07
N ALA A 78 -16.64 -6.74 28.79
CA ALA A 78 -17.22 -5.82 27.81
C ALA A 78 -18.66 -5.36 28.15
N LYS A 79 -19.38 -6.10 28.99
CA LYS A 79 -20.72 -5.76 29.45
C LYS A 79 -20.74 -4.69 30.57
N LYS A 80 -19.60 -4.44 31.21
CA LYS A 80 -19.48 -3.47 32.29
C LYS A 80 -19.42 -2.02 31.77
N GLU A 81 -19.78 -1.05 32.55
CA GLU A 81 -19.81 0.37 32.18
C GLU A 81 -18.47 0.91 31.67
N ASP A 82 -17.35 0.55 32.30
CA ASP A 82 -15.98 0.90 31.83
C ASP A 82 -15.21 -0.29 31.21
N GLY A 83 -15.93 -1.33 30.81
CA GLY A 83 -15.35 -2.62 30.41
C GLY A 83 -14.41 -2.52 29.23
N LEU A 84 -14.72 -1.69 28.21
CA LEU A 84 -13.86 -1.51 27.05
C LEU A 84 -12.51 -0.90 27.42
N ASN A 85 -12.47 0.05 28.35
CA ASN A 85 -11.23 0.66 28.80
C ASN A 85 -10.41 -0.31 29.68
N GLU A 86 -11.09 -1.15 30.47
CA GLU A 86 -10.44 -2.21 31.23
C GLU A 86 -9.76 -3.21 30.30
N ILE A 87 -10.45 -3.66 29.24
CA ILE A 87 -9.88 -4.57 28.22
C ILE A 87 -8.68 -3.92 27.54
N ARG A 88 -8.76 -2.65 27.13
CA ARG A 88 -7.63 -1.91 26.54
C ARG A 88 -6.40 -1.88 27.45
N ARG A 89 -6.59 -1.65 28.75
CA ARG A 89 -5.48 -1.66 29.72
C ARG A 89 -4.85 -3.04 29.84
N ILE A 90 -5.64 -4.11 29.75
CA ILE A 90 -5.15 -5.50 29.82
C ILE A 90 -4.34 -5.80 28.57
N ILE A 91 -4.88 -5.60 27.36
CA ILE A 91 -4.20 -5.91 26.12
C ILE A 91 -2.93 -5.06 25.92
N ALA A 92 -2.87 -3.85 26.46
CA ALA A 92 -1.67 -3.03 26.40
C ALA A 92 -0.52 -3.60 27.25
N LYS A 93 -0.84 -4.34 28.35
CA LYS A 93 0.14 -4.86 29.30
C LYS A 93 0.45 -6.34 29.07
N ASP A 94 -0.54 -7.10 28.63
CA ASP A 94 -0.45 -8.56 28.48
C ASP A 94 -0.47 -8.93 26.99
N HIS A 95 0.67 -9.39 26.51
CA HIS A 95 0.86 -9.81 25.13
C HIS A 95 -0.03 -11.01 24.75
N GLU A 96 -0.26 -11.95 25.67
CA GLU A 96 -1.07 -13.13 25.37
C GLU A 96 -2.55 -12.76 25.26
N ALA A 97 -3.04 -11.86 26.12
CA ALA A 97 -4.38 -11.30 26.01
C ALA A 97 -4.55 -10.50 24.68
N ALA A 98 -3.54 -9.74 24.29
CA ALA A 98 -3.52 -9.07 23.00
C ALA A 98 -3.57 -10.07 21.84
N ALA A 99 -2.78 -11.14 21.88
CA ALA A 99 -2.80 -12.19 20.88
C ALA A 99 -4.19 -12.87 20.78
N VAL A 100 -4.85 -13.11 21.91
CA VAL A 100 -6.22 -13.65 21.91
C VAL A 100 -7.20 -12.70 21.23
N VAL A 101 -7.11 -11.38 21.48
CA VAL A 101 -7.98 -10.38 20.83
C VAL A 101 -7.73 -10.32 19.33
N VAL A 102 -6.47 -10.30 18.90
CA VAL A 102 -6.10 -10.24 17.48
C VAL A 102 -6.58 -11.48 16.71
N ASN A 103 -6.50 -12.68 17.32
CA ASN A 103 -6.84 -13.94 16.66
C ASN A 103 -8.29 -14.40 16.90
N SER A 104 -9.12 -13.61 17.55
CA SER A 104 -10.51 -14.00 17.83
C SER A 104 -11.48 -13.05 17.13
N PRO A 105 -12.58 -13.53 16.54
CA PRO A 105 -13.58 -12.66 15.95
C PRO A 105 -14.34 -11.86 17.04
N ALA A 106 -14.74 -10.63 16.70
CA ALA A 106 -15.39 -9.68 17.61
C ALA A 106 -16.63 -10.28 18.32
N TRP A 107 -17.46 -11.01 17.55
CA TRP A 107 -18.69 -11.61 18.07
C TRP A 107 -18.45 -12.64 19.19
N LEU A 108 -17.33 -13.38 19.13
CA LEU A 108 -16.99 -14.38 20.15
C LEU A 108 -16.68 -13.73 21.50
N MET A 109 -16.13 -12.52 21.45
CA MET A 109 -15.79 -11.71 22.63
C MET A 109 -16.88 -10.71 23.03
N GLY A 110 -18.02 -10.71 22.31
CA GLY A 110 -19.13 -9.78 22.58
C GLY A 110 -18.78 -8.31 22.33
N LEU A 111 -17.82 -8.05 21.46
CA LEU A 111 -17.38 -6.72 21.05
C LEU A 111 -18.10 -6.28 19.76
N ALA A 112 -18.35 -4.99 19.61
CA ALA A 112 -18.69 -4.40 18.33
C ALA A 112 -17.46 -4.37 17.42
N ASP A 113 -17.64 -4.49 16.11
CA ASP A 113 -16.55 -4.58 15.14
C ASP A 113 -15.60 -3.38 15.18
N ASP A 114 -16.14 -2.17 15.36
CA ASP A 114 -15.33 -0.94 15.47
C ASP A 114 -14.48 -0.93 16.76
N ALA A 115 -15.06 -1.37 17.88
CA ALA A 115 -14.34 -1.47 19.15
C ALA A 115 -13.21 -2.52 19.05
N HIS A 116 -13.50 -3.66 18.44
CA HIS A 116 -12.53 -4.72 18.21
C HIS A 116 -11.38 -4.27 17.29
N SER A 117 -11.70 -3.64 16.15
CA SER A 117 -10.70 -3.09 15.24
C SER A 117 -9.80 -2.05 15.91
N SER A 118 -10.38 -1.18 16.74
CA SER A 118 -9.64 -0.21 17.55
C SER A 118 -8.67 -0.90 18.51
N MET A 119 -9.11 -1.96 19.20
CA MET A 119 -8.29 -2.73 20.14
C MET A 119 -7.15 -3.46 19.46
N ILE A 120 -7.39 -4.03 18.27
CA ILE A 120 -6.31 -4.61 17.43
C ILE A 120 -5.26 -3.54 17.10
N GLY A 121 -5.69 -2.36 16.65
CA GLY A 121 -4.78 -1.26 16.37
C GLY A 121 -3.97 -0.80 17.60
N GLU A 122 -4.56 -0.83 18.79
CA GLU A 122 -3.85 -0.54 20.05
C GLU A 122 -2.84 -1.65 20.40
N ALA A 123 -3.23 -2.92 20.30
CA ALA A 123 -2.36 -4.07 20.53
C ALA A 123 -1.12 -4.03 19.62
N LEU A 124 -1.33 -3.76 18.33
CA LEU A 124 -0.25 -3.60 17.35
C LEU A 124 0.72 -2.49 17.74
N ARG A 125 0.20 -1.30 18.10
CA ARG A 125 1.05 -0.16 18.51
C ARG A 125 1.88 -0.46 19.76
N HIS A 126 1.32 -1.20 20.71
CA HIS A 126 2.01 -1.51 21.97
C HIS A 126 3.04 -2.63 21.82
N HIS A 127 2.69 -3.68 21.10
CA HIS A 127 3.50 -4.90 21.08
C HIS A 127 4.35 -5.04 19.82
N LEU A 128 3.93 -4.44 18.68
CA LEU A 128 4.61 -4.54 17.39
C LEU A 128 4.81 -3.16 16.71
N PRO A 129 5.46 -2.18 17.38
CA PRO A 129 5.59 -0.83 16.82
C PRO A 129 6.33 -0.82 15.47
N LYS A 130 7.32 -1.70 15.27
CA LYS A 130 8.04 -1.81 14.00
C LYS A 130 7.14 -2.30 12.85
N ALA A 131 6.20 -3.19 13.11
CA ALA A 131 5.23 -3.62 12.10
C ALA A 131 4.33 -2.44 11.65
N ILE A 132 3.93 -1.57 12.58
CA ILE A 132 3.18 -0.35 12.26
C ILE A 132 4.02 0.60 11.39
N GLU A 133 5.31 0.76 11.66
CA GLU A 133 6.21 1.56 10.83
C GLU A 133 6.27 1.01 9.40
N SER A 134 6.41 -0.33 9.25
CA SER A 134 6.37 -0.99 7.94
C SER A 134 5.05 -0.75 7.21
N LEU A 135 3.91 -0.89 7.89
CA LEU A 135 2.59 -0.62 7.31
C LEU A 135 2.49 0.81 6.76
N VAL A 136 2.93 1.80 7.55
CA VAL A 136 2.92 3.21 7.11
C VAL A 136 3.83 3.40 5.89
N GLN A 137 5.01 2.80 5.87
CA GLN A 137 5.93 2.86 4.72
C GLN A 137 5.32 2.22 3.48
N GLY A 138 4.69 1.04 3.59
CA GLY A 138 3.99 0.37 2.49
C GLY A 138 2.89 1.25 1.89
N GLN A 139 2.06 1.86 2.74
CA GLN A 139 1.01 2.78 2.32
C GLN A 139 1.56 4.02 1.59
N GLU A 140 2.66 4.62 2.05
CA GLU A 140 3.27 5.77 1.37
C GLU A 140 3.87 5.37 0.01
N LEU A 141 4.51 4.21 -0.10
CA LEU A 141 5.00 3.68 -1.37
C LEU A 141 3.85 3.43 -2.37
N ALA A 142 2.75 2.85 -1.91
CA ALA A 142 1.56 2.63 -2.73
C ALA A 142 0.95 3.96 -3.21
N LYS A 143 0.85 4.97 -2.33
CA LYS A 143 0.40 6.32 -2.69
C LYS A 143 1.31 6.98 -3.73
N LEU A 144 2.63 6.79 -3.62
CA LEU A 144 3.58 7.29 -4.62
C LEU A 144 3.38 6.59 -5.97
N ALA A 145 3.29 5.26 -5.98
CA ALA A 145 3.05 4.49 -7.21
C ALA A 145 1.74 4.93 -7.91
N ALA A 146 0.70 5.23 -7.15
CA ALA A 146 -0.60 5.68 -7.67
C ALA A 146 -0.55 7.05 -8.37
N LYS A 147 0.49 7.86 -8.18
CA LYS A 147 0.65 9.17 -8.87
C LYS A 147 1.23 9.03 -10.28
N TYR A 148 1.92 7.94 -10.59
CA TYR A 148 2.63 7.76 -11.87
C TYR A 148 1.71 7.80 -13.10
N PRO A 149 0.51 7.21 -13.13
CA PRO A 149 -0.37 7.26 -14.30
C PRO A 149 -0.68 8.68 -14.76
N ALA A 150 -0.91 9.62 -13.81
CA ALA A 150 -1.16 11.02 -14.13
C ALA A 150 0.07 11.70 -14.72
N VAL A 151 1.26 11.40 -14.19
CA VAL A 151 2.53 11.92 -14.71
C VAL A 151 2.79 11.39 -16.12
N ILE A 152 2.62 10.08 -16.34
CA ILE A 152 2.77 9.43 -17.65
C ILE A 152 1.82 10.06 -18.69
N ALA A 153 0.56 10.25 -18.32
CA ALA A 153 -0.41 10.92 -19.19
C ALA A 153 -0.02 12.39 -19.49
N GLY A 154 0.58 13.08 -18.50
CA GLY A 154 1.12 14.43 -18.66
C GLY A 154 2.28 14.46 -19.66
N VAL A 155 3.23 13.54 -19.52
CA VAL A 155 4.36 13.42 -20.46
C VAL A 155 3.87 13.21 -21.89
N ARG A 156 2.97 12.24 -22.10
CA ARG A 156 2.42 11.97 -23.44
C ARG A 156 1.77 13.19 -24.06
N ARG A 157 0.99 13.97 -23.28
CA ARG A 157 0.32 15.19 -23.78
C ARG A 157 1.27 16.34 -24.08
N SER A 158 2.38 16.44 -23.34
CA SER A 158 3.33 17.56 -23.44
C SER A 158 4.36 17.40 -24.55
N PHE A 159 4.70 16.17 -24.92
CA PHE A 159 5.79 15.90 -25.86
C PHE A 159 5.34 15.80 -27.31
N TYR A 160 4.12 15.34 -27.60
CA TYR A 160 3.61 15.23 -28.96
C TYR A 160 2.10 15.29 -29.05
N THR A 161 1.61 15.70 -30.23
CA THR A 161 0.19 15.67 -30.56
C THR A 161 -0.10 14.44 -31.41
N THR A 162 -0.89 13.49 -30.88
CA THR A 162 -1.23 12.22 -31.56
C THR A 162 -1.74 12.41 -32.97
N ALA A 163 -2.58 13.43 -33.20
CA ALA A 163 -3.12 13.74 -34.54
C ALA A 163 -2.05 14.10 -35.57
N ILE A 164 -0.90 14.65 -35.17
CA ILE A 164 0.20 14.97 -36.11
C ILE A 164 1.06 13.71 -36.33
N ALA A 165 1.29 12.91 -35.29
CA ALA A 165 2.01 11.65 -35.40
C ALA A 165 1.27 10.63 -36.30
N ASP A 166 -0.05 10.55 -36.20
CA ASP A 166 -0.88 9.68 -37.04
C ASP A 166 -0.90 10.12 -38.51
N ARG A 167 -0.94 11.44 -38.77
CA ARG A 167 -0.82 11.97 -40.15
C ARG A 167 0.55 11.67 -40.80
N SER A 168 1.62 11.55 -40.01
CA SER A 168 2.93 11.19 -40.53
C SER A 168 2.99 9.75 -40.99
N ARG A 169 2.32 8.85 -40.28
CA ARG A 169 2.25 7.41 -40.63
C ARG A 169 1.42 7.14 -41.88
N THR A 170 0.29 7.83 -42.06
CA THR A 170 -0.58 7.67 -43.24
C THR A 170 0.04 8.19 -44.53
N ARG A 171 1.07 9.02 -44.48
CA ARG A 171 1.73 9.58 -45.68
C ARG A 171 2.86 8.74 -46.24
N VAL A 172 3.26 7.68 -45.56
CA VAL A 172 4.36 6.75 -45.96
C VAL A 172 3.83 5.51 -46.70
N GLU A 173 2.54 5.30 -46.77
CA GLU A 173 1.90 4.16 -47.43
C GLU A 173 1.47 4.45 -48.91
N VAL A 174 2.16 5.39 -49.58
CA VAL A 174 1.94 5.65 -51.04
C VAL A 174 3.19 5.38 -51.83
#